data_19fcf7b2224481899b48657ef6763022
#
_entry.id   19fcf7b2224481899b48657ef6763022
#
_cell.length_a   1.000
_cell.length_b   1.000
_cell.length_c   1.000
_cell.angle_alpha   90.00
_cell.angle_beta   90.00
_cell.angle_gamma   90.00
#
_symmetry.space_group_name_H-M   'P 1'
#
loop_
_entity.id
_entity.type
_entity.pdbx_description
1 polymer ?
#
loop_
_entity_poly.entity_id
_entity_poly.type
_entity_poly.pdbx_seq_one_letter_code
_entity_poly.pdbx_strand_id
1 'polypeptide(L)'
;IKGFIGGNIKMKLGIVGLPNVGKSTLFNSLTKAGAESANYPFCTIDPNVGVVTVPDERLNVLGEMYHTKKIIPAAIEFVDIAGLVKGASKGEGLGNQFLANIREVDAIVHVVRCFENSNIVHVDGSIDPLRDIETINLELIF
;
A
#
# COMPACT_ATOMS: atom_id res chain seq x y z
N ILE A 1 -22.47 17.45 24.81
CA ILE A 1 -21.28 16.74 24.30
C ILE A 1 -21.68 16.15 22.96
N LYS A 2 -21.59 16.94 21.88
CA LYS A 2 -21.81 16.46 20.52
C LYS A 2 -20.54 15.72 20.07
N GLY A 3 -20.62 14.40 20.02
CA GLY A 3 -20.30 13.58 18.89
C GLY A 3 -18.83 13.62 18.45
N PHE A 4 -17.96 12.83 19.07
CA PHE A 4 -16.94 12.14 18.30
C PHE A 4 -17.66 11.09 17.43
N ILE A 5 -18.21 11.53 16.32
CA ILE A 5 -18.53 10.63 15.23
C ILE A 5 -17.19 10.19 14.71
N GLY A 6 -16.84 8.94 14.98
CA GLY A 6 -15.62 8.34 14.52
C GLY A 6 -15.52 8.47 13.00
N GLY A 7 -14.83 9.50 12.55
CA GLY A 7 -14.34 9.56 11.18
C GLY A 7 -13.43 8.34 11.03
N ASN A 8 -13.77 7.43 10.13
CA ASN A 8 -12.87 6.37 9.72
C ASN A 8 -11.60 7.05 9.22
N ILE A 9 -10.58 7.13 10.07
CA ILE A 9 -9.24 7.51 9.64
C ILE A 9 -8.77 6.33 8.81
N LYS A 10 -9.03 6.39 7.53
CA LYS A 10 -8.43 5.48 6.55
C LYS A 10 -7.01 5.95 6.36
N MET A 11 -6.04 5.24 6.92
CA MET A 11 -4.65 5.41 6.55
C MET A 11 -4.48 4.90 5.13
N LYS A 12 -3.94 5.71 4.25
CA LYS A 12 -3.66 5.40 2.86
C LYS A 12 -2.17 5.14 2.67
N LEU A 13 -1.79 3.91 2.30
CA LEU A 13 -0.42 3.49 2.11
C LEU A 13 -0.13 3.25 0.64
N GLY A 14 0.88 3.93 0.10
CA GLY A 14 1.37 3.71 -1.25
C GLY A 14 2.43 2.62 -1.30
N ILE A 15 2.21 1.56 -2.07
CA ILE A 15 3.21 0.53 -2.29
C ILE A 15 4.09 0.93 -3.48
N VAL A 16 5.37 1.11 -3.24
CA VAL A 16 6.37 1.49 -4.25
C VAL A 16 7.47 0.45 -4.35
N GLY A 17 8.12 0.36 -5.50
CA GLY A 17 9.24 -0.52 -5.73
C GLY A 17 9.61 -0.58 -7.21
N LEU A 18 10.84 -0.99 -7.49
CA LEU A 18 11.31 -1.21 -8.85
C LEU A 18 10.52 -2.32 -9.55
N PRO A 19 10.56 -2.42 -10.87
CA PRO A 19 9.96 -3.53 -11.60
C PRO A 19 10.51 -4.90 -11.12
N ASN A 20 9.64 -5.91 -11.08
CA ASN A 20 10.00 -7.31 -10.79
C ASN A 20 10.55 -7.56 -9.37
N VAL A 21 10.21 -6.70 -8.39
CA VAL A 21 10.60 -6.90 -6.98
C VAL A 21 9.57 -7.69 -6.16
N GLY A 22 8.40 -7.99 -6.73
CA GLY A 22 7.31 -8.69 -6.03
C GLY A 22 6.19 -7.76 -5.55
N LYS A 23 6.18 -6.49 -5.96
CA LYS A 23 5.20 -5.48 -5.54
C LYS A 23 3.76 -5.92 -5.80
N SER A 24 3.43 -6.32 -7.02
CA SER A 24 2.06 -6.78 -7.38
C SER A 24 1.69 -8.09 -6.68
N THR A 25 2.65 -8.96 -6.40
CA THR A 25 2.42 -10.19 -5.61
C THR A 25 2.03 -9.84 -4.19
N LEU A 26 2.75 -8.91 -3.56
CA LEU A 26 2.42 -8.41 -2.23
C LEU A 26 1.03 -7.76 -2.21
N PHE A 27 0.77 -6.84 -3.13
CA PHE A 27 -0.52 -6.16 -3.26
C PHE A 27 -1.67 -7.15 -3.40
N ASN A 28 -1.56 -8.11 -4.33
CA ASN A 28 -2.58 -9.13 -4.56
C ASN A 28 -2.78 -10.03 -3.33
N SER A 29 -1.73 -10.35 -2.59
CA SER A 29 -1.82 -11.16 -1.38
C SER A 29 -2.56 -10.41 -0.27
N LEU A 30 -2.27 -9.13 -0.09
CA LEU A 30 -2.94 -8.27 0.89
C LEU A 30 -4.43 -8.08 0.54
N THR A 31 -4.73 -7.81 -0.73
CA THR A 31 -6.10 -7.52 -1.17
C THR A 31 -6.96 -8.78 -1.25
N LYS A 32 -6.41 -9.95 -1.56
CA LYS A 32 -7.13 -11.23 -1.49
C LYS A 32 -7.50 -11.59 -0.06
N ALA A 33 -6.61 -11.35 0.89
CA ALA A 33 -6.91 -11.54 2.31
C ALA A 33 -7.98 -10.55 2.81
N GLY A 34 -8.11 -9.39 2.15
CA GLY A 34 -9.11 -8.36 2.44
C GLY A 34 -10.43 -8.49 1.68
N ALA A 35 -10.62 -9.54 0.86
CA ALA A 35 -11.85 -9.73 0.07
C ALA A 35 -13.13 -9.80 0.93
N GLU A 36 -13.02 -10.15 2.21
CA GLU A 36 -14.12 -10.04 3.19
C GLU A 36 -14.46 -8.58 3.54
N SER A 37 -13.60 -7.64 3.21
CA SER A 37 -13.81 -6.20 3.43
C SER A 37 -14.67 -5.51 2.35
N ALA A 38 -15.15 -6.24 1.35
CA ALA A 38 -16.03 -5.73 0.28
C ALA A 38 -17.34 -5.08 0.81
N ASN A 39 -17.70 -5.33 2.07
CA ASN A 39 -18.82 -4.71 2.77
C ASN A 39 -18.48 -3.40 3.50
N TYR A 40 -17.25 -2.87 3.34
CA TYR A 40 -16.88 -1.61 3.94
C TYR A 40 -17.56 -0.45 3.18
N PRO A 41 -18.40 0.36 3.82
CA PRO A 41 -19.02 1.49 3.16
C PRO A 41 -17.93 2.46 2.69
N PHE A 42 -18.02 2.90 1.42
CA PHE A 42 -17.07 3.81 0.76
C PHE A 42 -15.78 3.19 0.18
N CYS A 43 -15.74 1.89 -0.13
CA CYS A 43 -14.69 1.34 -0.98
C CYS A 43 -14.85 1.84 -2.42
N THR A 44 -13.85 2.51 -2.93
CA THR A 44 -13.71 2.80 -4.37
C THR A 44 -13.32 1.51 -5.09
N ILE A 45 -14.03 1.18 -6.16
CA ILE A 45 -13.66 0.05 -7.04
C ILE A 45 -12.58 0.55 -7.99
N ASP A 46 -11.35 0.54 -7.54
CA ASP A 46 -10.17 0.85 -8.36
C ASP A 46 -9.26 -0.40 -8.36
N PRO A 47 -8.81 -0.88 -9.52
CA PRO A 47 -7.98 -2.08 -9.60
C PRO A 47 -6.63 -1.94 -8.89
N ASN A 48 -6.20 -0.71 -8.63
CA ASN A 48 -4.93 -0.40 -7.96
C ASN A 48 -5.13 -0.04 -6.47
N VAL A 49 -6.33 -0.15 -5.93
CA VAL A 49 -6.64 0.17 -4.54
C VAL A 49 -7.24 -1.05 -3.85
N GLY A 50 -6.67 -1.41 -2.71
CA GLY A 50 -7.17 -2.50 -1.87
C GLY A 50 -7.35 -2.04 -0.43
N VAL A 51 -8.48 -2.40 0.19
CA VAL A 51 -8.75 -2.11 1.59
C VAL A 51 -8.60 -3.37 2.41
N VAL A 52 -7.81 -3.28 3.48
CA VAL A 52 -7.54 -4.39 4.40
C VAL A 52 -7.94 -3.97 5.80
N THR A 53 -8.74 -4.80 6.47
CA THR A 53 -9.06 -4.60 7.88
C THR A 53 -7.90 -5.01 8.77
N VAL A 54 -7.64 -4.24 9.82
CA VAL A 54 -6.60 -4.56 10.81
C VAL A 54 -7.19 -5.53 11.83
N PRO A 55 -6.68 -6.76 11.95
CA PRO A 55 -7.12 -7.69 12.98
C PRO A 55 -6.76 -7.16 14.36
N ASP A 56 -7.75 -7.10 15.26
CA ASP A 56 -7.53 -6.68 16.65
C ASP A 56 -8.49 -7.44 17.57
N GLU A 57 -7.98 -8.44 18.28
CA GLU A 57 -8.77 -9.26 19.19
C GLU A 57 -9.38 -8.46 20.34
N ARG A 58 -8.79 -7.32 20.71
CA ARG A 58 -9.32 -6.44 21.77
C ARG A 58 -10.72 -5.92 21.44
N LEU A 59 -11.01 -5.76 20.14
CA LEU A 59 -12.33 -5.32 19.68
C LEU A 59 -13.42 -6.34 20.02
N ASN A 60 -13.13 -7.63 19.92
CA ASN A 60 -14.07 -8.69 20.27
C ASN A 60 -14.36 -8.69 21.77
N VAL A 61 -13.30 -8.61 22.59
CA VAL A 61 -13.43 -8.52 24.07
C VAL A 61 -14.27 -7.30 24.48
N LEU A 62 -13.97 -6.13 23.91
CA LEU A 62 -14.74 -4.91 24.19
C LEU A 62 -16.18 -5.03 23.70
N GLY A 63 -16.39 -5.64 22.53
CA GLY A 63 -17.71 -5.89 21.97
C GLY A 63 -18.59 -6.75 22.90
N GLU A 64 -18.01 -7.79 23.48
CA GLU A 64 -18.68 -8.65 24.47
C GLU A 64 -18.97 -7.92 25.76
N MET A 65 -17.97 -7.19 26.32
CA MET A 65 -18.12 -6.43 27.56
C MET A 65 -19.23 -5.40 27.50
N TYR A 66 -19.39 -4.71 26.39
CA TYR A 66 -20.37 -3.64 26.19
C TYR A 66 -21.61 -4.07 25.42
N HIS A 67 -21.73 -5.35 25.08
CA HIS A 67 -22.86 -5.90 24.29
C HIS A 67 -23.15 -5.08 23.04
N THR A 68 -22.10 -4.72 22.29
CA THR A 68 -22.23 -3.87 21.11
C THR A 68 -22.89 -4.62 19.96
N LYS A 69 -23.77 -3.94 19.23
CA LYS A 69 -24.46 -4.53 18.07
C LYS A 69 -23.54 -4.62 16.83
N LYS A 70 -22.45 -3.85 16.81
CA LYS A 70 -21.56 -3.77 15.65
C LYS A 70 -20.14 -3.48 16.11
N ILE A 71 -19.20 -4.26 15.59
CA ILE A 71 -17.76 -4.06 15.76
C ILE A 71 -17.21 -3.60 14.41
N ILE A 72 -16.48 -2.47 14.40
CA ILE A 72 -15.88 -1.91 13.18
C ILE A 72 -14.38 -1.84 13.43
N PRO A 73 -13.57 -2.74 12.83
CA PRO A 73 -12.12 -2.67 12.92
C PRO A 73 -11.57 -1.47 12.15
N ALA A 74 -10.35 -1.06 12.47
CA ALA A 74 -9.61 -0.12 11.63
C ALA A 74 -9.36 -0.72 10.24
N ALA A 75 -9.28 0.12 9.23
CA ALA A 75 -8.96 -0.30 7.87
C ALA A 75 -7.81 0.52 7.32
N ILE A 76 -6.96 -0.13 6.54
CA ILE A 76 -5.85 0.46 5.79
C ILE A 76 -6.16 0.33 4.30
N GLU A 77 -6.00 1.42 3.58
CA GLU A 77 -6.11 1.45 2.13
C GLU A 77 -4.71 1.33 1.53
N PHE A 78 -4.47 0.28 0.75
CA PHE A 78 -3.24 0.09 -0.01
C PHE A 78 -3.45 0.54 -1.44
N VAL A 79 -2.51 1.32 -1.96
CA VAL A 79 -2.49 1.78 -3.35
C VAL A 79 -1.25 1.22 -4.03
N ASP A 80 -1.45 0.45 -5.11
CA ASP A 80 -0.34 -0.01 -5.95
C ASP A 80 0.13 1.14 -6.85
N ILE A 81 1.24 1.76 -6.48
CA ILE A 81 1.81 2.89 -7.22
C ILE A 81 2.74 2.35 -8.31
N ALA A 82 2.27 2.44 -9.55
CA ALA A 82 3.06 2.09 -10.74
C ALA A 82 3.93 3.26 -11.19
N GLY A 83 4.94 2.96 -12.01
CA GLY A 83 5.70 3.97 -12.76
C GLY A 83 6.98 4.45 -12.11
N LEU A 84 7.41 3.80 -11.02
CA LEU A 84 8.72 4.10 -10.44
C LEU A 84 9.81 3.41 -11.27
N VAL A 85 10.41 4.19 -12.16
CA VAL A 85 11.61 3.85 -12.91
C VAL A 85 12.62 4.97 -12.72
N LYS A 86 13.88 4.69 -12.90
CA LYS A 86 14.95 5.68 -12.87
C LYS A 86 14.64 6.86 -13.81
N GLY A 87 14.64 8.08 -13.30
CA GLY A 87 14.23 9.28 -14.06
C GLY A 87 12.76 9.69 -13.90
N ALA A 88 11.97 8.97 -13.09
CA ALA A 88 10.56 9.29 -12.85
C ALA A 88 10.36 10.69 -12.27
N SER A 89 11.24 11.14 -11.38
CA SER A 89 11.24 12.49 -10.78
C SER A 89 11.46 13.61 -11.80
N LYS A 90 12.13 13.30 -12.92
CA LYS A 90 12.38 14.26 -14.02
C LYS A 90 11.22 14.35 -15.02
N GLY A 91 10.10 13.68 -14.74
CA GLY A 91 8.93 13.66 -15.62
C GLY A 91 9.06 12.75 -16.84
N GLU A 92 10.08 11.88 -16.88
CA GLU A 92 10.23 10.91 -17.96
C GLU A 92 9.18 9.78 -17.81
N GLY A 93 8.51 9.46 -18.89
CA GLY A 93 7.50 8.42 -18.91
C GLY A 93 6.30 8.70 -17.98
N LEU A 94 6.02 7.79 -17.04
CA LEU A 94 4.92 7.89 -16.08
C LEU A 94 5.26 8.70 -14.81
N GLY A 95 6.41 9.41 -14.79
CA GLY A 95 6.91 10.10 -13.60
C GLY A 95 5.93 11.10 -12.99
N ASN A 96 5.22 11.88 -13.78
CA ASN A 96 4.22 12.83 -13.29
C ASN A 96 3.04 12.13 -12.59
N GLN A 97 2.62 10.98 -13.10
CA GLN A 97 1.56 10.19 -12.49
C GLN A 97 2.03 9.53 -11.19
N PHE A 98 3.28 9.05 -11.16
CA PHE A 98 3.91 8.54 -9.95
C PHE A 98 3.93 9.61 -8.83
N LEU A 99 4.42 10.82 -9.13
CA LEU A 99 4.47 11.91 -8.16
C LEU A 99 3.07 12.35 -7.68
N ALA A 100 2.07 12.33 -8.56
CA ALA A 100 0.69 12.62 -8.17
C ALA A 100 0.20 11.57 -7.16
N ASN A 101 0.41 10.28 -7.43
CA ASN A 101 -0.03 9.20 -6.56
C ASN A 101 0.69 9.22 -5.19
N ILE A 102 1.99 9.58 -5.17
CA ILE A 102 2.75 9.72 -3.91
C ILE A 102 2.18 10.81 -3.01
N ARG A 103 1.71 11.92 -3.58
CA ARG A 103 1.13 13.03 -2.82
C ARG A 103 -0.23 12.72 -2.20
N GLU A 104 -0.88 11.67 -2.64
CA GLU A 104 -2.21 11.26 -2.18
C GLU A 104 -2.18 10.24 -1.05
N VAL A 105 -1.01 9.75 -0.65
CA VAL A 105 -0.85 8.74 0.39
C VAL A 105 -0.26 9.31 1.66
N ASP A 106 -0.63 8.71 2.80
CA ASP A 106 -0.16 9.14 4.13
C ASP A 106 1.23 8.60 4.45
N ALA A 107 1.58 7.42 3.89
CA ALA A 107 2.89 6.81 4.05
C ALA A 107 3.20 5.87 2.87
N ILE A 108 4.47 5.49 2.77
CA ILE A 108 5.01 4.66 1.68
C ILE A 108 5.48 3.33 2.23
N VAL A 109 5.08 2.25 1.56
CA VAL A 109 5.61 0.89 1.75
C VAL A 109 6.58 0.60 0.61
N HIS A 110 7.86 0.61 0.90
CA HIS A 110 8.90 0.36 -0.08
C HIS A 110 9.20 -1.14 -0.16
N VAL A 111 8.93 -1.74 -1.32
CA VAL A 111 9.18 -3.16 -1.61
C VAL A 111 10.53 -3.30 -2.31
N VAL A 112 11.44 -4.01 -1.66
CA VAL A 112 12.81 -4.22 -2.13
C VAL A 112 13.08 -5.70 -2.35
N ARG A 113 13.67 -6.05 -3.48
CA ARG A 113 13.99 -7.43 -3.83
C ARG A 113 15.28 -7.87 -3.14
N CYS A 114 15.15 -8.85 -2.23
CA CYS A 114 16.29 -9.48 -1.55
C CYS A 114 16.48 -10.95 -1.93
N PHE A 115 15.65 -11.50 -2.83
CA PHE A 115 15.73 -12.88 -3.25
C PHE A 115 16.39 -13.03 -4.63
N GLU A 116 17.09 -14.13 -4.84
CA GLU A 116 17.68 -14.51 -6.12
C GLU A 116 16.74 -15.44 -6.88
N ASN A 117 16.52 -15.16 -8.16
CA ASN A 117 15.79 -16.02 -9.08
C ASN A 117 16.21 -15.69 -10.50
N SER A 118 16.87 -16.63 -11.17
CA SER A 118 17.38 -16.46 -12.55
C SER A 118 16.27 -16.29 -13.60
N ASN A 119 15.05 -16.74 -13.30
CA ASN A 119 13.91 -16.62 -14.21
C ASN A 119 13.23 -15.24 -14.12
N ILE A 120 13.60 -14.42 -13.16
CA ILE A 120 13.02 -13.09 -12.96
C ILE A 120 14.13 -12.05 -13.18
N VAL A 121 14.04 -11.32 -14.28
CA VAL A 121 15.02 -10.30 -14.65
C VAL A 121 14.94 -9.12 -13.67
N HIS A 122 16.10 -8.65 -13.19
CA HIS A 122 16.21 -7.39 -12.47
C HIS A 122 16.44 -6.23 -13.45
N VAL A 123 15.85 -5.07 -13.21
CA VAL A 123 15.93 -3.90 -14.11
C VAL A 123 17.38 -3.42 -14.32
N ASP A 124 18.22 -3.52 -13.29
CA ASP A 124 19.65 -3.15 -13.35
C ASP A 124 20.57 -4.36 -13.60
N GLY A 125 20.02 -5.51 -13.98
CA GLY A 125 20.78 -6.72 -14.31
C GLY A 125 21.38 -7.49 -13.14
N SER A 126 21.40 -6.93 -11.95
CA SER A 126 21.90 -7.59 -10.72
C SER A 126 21.04 -7.22 -9.51
N ILE A 127 21.00 -8.11 -8.53
CA ILE A 127 20.28 -7.88 -7.28
C ILE A 127 21.22 -7.17 -6.31
N ASP A 128 20.86 -5.95 -5.93
CA ASP A 128 21.54 -5.14 -4.94
C ASP A 128 20.51 -4.30 -4.17
N PRO A 129 20.03 -4.82 -3.02
CA PRO A 129 18.97 -4.17 -2.26
C PRO A 129 19.31 -2.76 -1.78
N LEU A 130 20.59 -2.48 -1.46
CA LEU A 130 21.00 -1.16 -0.99
C LEU A 130 20.96 -0.15 -2.12
N ARG A 131 21.50 -0.49 -3.28
CA ARG A 131 21.40 0.33 -4.50
C ARG A 131 19.97 0.62 -4.87
N ASP A 132 19.10 -0.39 -4.79
CA ASP A 132 17.69 -0.26 -5.15
C ASP A 132 16.96 0.68 -4.19
N ILE A 133 17.27 0.63 -2.88
CA ILE A 133 16.76 1.57 -1.87
C ILE A 133 17.24 2.99 -2.17
N GLU A 134 18.52 3.18 -2.46
CA GLU A 134 19.09 4.50 -2.78
C GLU A 134 18.44 5.09 -4.03
N THR A 135 18.23 4.27 -5.07
CA THR A 135 17.56 4.69 -6.31
C THR A 135 16.16 5.23 -6.04
N ILE A 136 15.35 4.51 -5.25
CA ILE A 136 14.01 4.92 -4.89
C ILE A 136 14.03 6.19 -4.02
N ASN A 137 14.92 6.25 -3.03
CA ASN A 137 15.04 7.41 -2.16
C ASN A 137 15.40 8.68 -2.95
N LEU A 138 16.29 8.58 -3.93
CA LEU A 138 16.63 9.71 -4.81
C LEU A 138 15.43 10.17 -5.63
N GLU A 139 14.63 9.24 -6.19
CA GLU A 139 13.43 9.59 -6.94
C GLU A 139 12.32 10.23 -6.08
N LEU A 140 12.30 9.95 -4.77
CA LEU A 140 11.36 10.56 -3.83
C LEU A 140 11.82 11.93 -3.30
N ILE A 141 13.12 12.22 -3.34
CA ILE A 141 13.69 13.51 -2.87
C ILE A 141 13.53 14.59 -3.95
N PHE A 142 13.63 14.24 -5.22
CA PHE A 142 13.52 15.16 -6.36
C PHE A 142 12.08 15.31 -6.85
#